data_ce59988cbc42becd766afd9e076c5e42
#
_entry.id   ce59988cbc42becd766afd9e076c5e42
#
_cell.length_a   1.000
_cell.length_b   1.000
_cell.length_c   1.000
_cell.angle_alpha   90.00
_cell.angle_beta   90.00
_cell.angle_gamma   90.00
#
_symmetry.space_group_name_H-M   'P 1'
#
loop_
_entity.id
_entity.type
_entity.pdbx_description
1 polymer ?
#
loop_
_entity_poly.entity_id
_entity_poly.type
_entity_poly.pdbx_seq_one_letter_code
_entity_poly.pdbx_strand_id
1 'polypeptide(L)'
;MSQARIIKAAAAQISPVLNEAEGTLHKVLDTIDQAARQGVQIIVFPETFVPYYPYFSFIRPPMASGAEHMALYEHAVVVPGPITDAVAQRARQHGMVVVLGVNERDHGTIYNTQLIFDENGALLLKRRKITPTFHERMVWGQGDGSGLKVVDTRVGRVGALACWEHYNPLARYALMTEHEEIHCAQFPGSLVGPIFAEQMEVTIRHHALESGCFVVNATGWL
;
A
#
# COMPACT_ATOMS: atom_id res chain seq x y z
N MET A 1 -27.12 2.16 23.66
CA MET A 1 -26.52 1.76 22.36
C MET A 1 -25.57 2.86 21.95
N SER A 2 -24.27 2.59 21.76
CA SER A 2 -23.34 3.59 21.25
C SER A 2 -23.78 3.98 19.82
N GLN A 3 -23.79 5.26 19.53
CA GLN A 3 -24.10 5.76 18.18
C GLN A 3 -23.05 5.18 17.21
N ALA A 4 -23.48 4.61 16.10
CA ALA A 4 -22.57 4.05 15.09
C ALA A 4 -21.65 5.17 14.57
N ARG A 5 -20.33 4.89 14.58
CA ARG A 5 -19.33 5.81 14.05
C ARG A 5 -19.26 5.64 12.51
N ILE A 6 -19.49 6.72 11.78
CA ILE A 6 -19.37 6.72 10.32
C ILE A 6 -17.98 7.23 9.94
N ILE A 7 -17.22 6.42 9.20
CA ILE A 7 -15.91 6.79 8.67
C ILE A 7 -16.01 6.88 7.14
N LYS A 8 -15.55 8.00 6.58
CA LYS A 8 -15.45 8.18 5.14
C LYS A 8 -14.05 7.76 4.68
N ALA A 9 -13.99 6.67 3.92
CA ALA A 9 -12.76 6.11 3.36
C ALA A 9 -12.67 6.36 1.85
N ALA A 10 -11.46 6.42 1.32
CA ALA A 10 -11.18 6.45 -0.11
C ALA A 10 -10.15 5.39 -0.50
N ALA A 11 -10.40 4.71 -1.61
CA ALA A 11 -9.41 3.91 -2.34
C ALA A 11 -8.97 4.71 -3.56
N ALA A 12 -7.69 5.04 -3.65
CA ALA A 12 -7.14 5.73 -4.81
C ALA A 12 -6.92 4.73 -5.95
N GLN A 13 -7.53 5.01 -7.11
CA GLN A 13 -7.27 4.27 -8.35
C GLN A 13 -6.74 5.24 -9.39
N ILE A 14 -5.44 5.43 -9.38
CA ILE A 14 -4.73 6.43 -10.19
C ILE A 14 -3.44 5.83 -10.77
N SER A 15 -2.94 6.44 -11.86
CA SER A 15 -1.67 6.06 -12.47
C SER A 15 -0.51 6.82 -11.84
N PRO A 16 0.65 6.17 -11.60
CA PRO A 16 1.88 6.88 -11.23
C PRO A 16 2.44 7.70 -12.41
N VAL A 17 3.50 8.46 -12.16
CA VAL A 17 4.37 9.01 -13.21
C VAL A 17 5.55 8.07 -13.35
N LEU A 18 5.66 7.40 -14.49
CA LEU A 18 6.70 6.38 -14.69
C LEU A 18 8.10 7.00 -14.63
N ASN A 19 9.01 6.35 -13.91
CA ASN A 19 10.39 6.76 -13.69
C ASN A 19 10.56 8.15 -13.06
N GLU A 20 9.54 8.63 -12.33
CA GLU A 20 9.58 9.92 -11.64
C GLU A 20 8.95 9.82 -10.25
N ALA A 21 9.78 9.59 -9.22
CA ALA A 21 9.28 9.52 -7.84
C ALA A 21 8.62 10.83 -7.38
N GLU A 22 9.22 11.97 -7.73
CA GLU A 22 8.68 13.30 -7.42
C GLU A 22 7.35 13.57 -8.13
N GLY A 23 7.23 13.23 -9.42
CA GLY A 23 5.99 13.36 -10.16
C GLY A 23 4.87 12.48 -9.56
N THR A 24 5.20 11.25 -9.16
CA THR A 24 4.25 10.38 -8.47
C THR A 24 3.90 10.92 -7.08
N LEU A 25 4.86 11.46 -6.33
CA LEU A 25 4.61 12.12 -5.05
C LEU A 25 3.62 13.27 -5.20
N HIS A 26 3.80 14.15 -6.20
CA HIS A 26 2.85 15.24 -6.44
C HIS A 26 1.43 14.71 -6.64
N LYS A 27 1.25 13.63 -7.42
CA LYS A 27 -0.07 12.98 -7.56
C LYS A 27 -0.63 12.46 -6.24
N VAL A 28 0.22 11.87 -5.40
CA VAL A 28 -0.20 11.42 -4.05
C VAL A 28 -0.72 12.61 -3.24
N LEU A 29 0.05 13.70 -3.16
CA LEU A 29 -0.30 14.88 -2.39
C LEU A 29 -1.58 15.55 -2.91
N ASP A 30 -1.73 15.69 -4.23
CA ASP A 30 -2.93 16.25 -4.86
C ASP A 30 -4.17 15.37 -4.59
N THR A 31 -3.99 14.04 -4.60
CA THR A 31 -5.08 13.10 -4.31
C THR A 31 -5.51 13.17 -2.85
N ILE A 32 -4.56 13.32 -1.91
CA ILE A 32 -4.87 13.56 -0.49
C ILE A 32 -5.68 14.86 -0.35
N ASP A 33 -5.27 15.95 -1.02
CA ASP A 33 -5.99 17.24 -0.99
C ASP A 33 -7.41 17.12 -1.57
N GLN A 34 -7.57 16.37 -2.65
CA GLN A 34 -8.89 16.12 -3.25
C GLN A 34 -9.79 15.31 -2.31
N ALA A 35 -9.24 14.28 -1.67
CA ALA A 35 -9.95 13.45 -0.70
C ALA A 35 -10.36 14.27 0.54
N ALA A 36 -9.47 15.15 1.03
CA ALA A 36 -9.73 16.03 2.16
C ALA A 36 -10.90 16.98 1.89
N ARG A 37 -10.96 17.58 0.70
CA ARG A 37 -12.11 18.43 0.29
C ARG A 37 -13.45 17.69 0.29
N GLN A 38 -13.40 16.37 0.18
CA GLN A 38 -14.60 15.52 0.24
C GLN A 38 -14.88 15.00 1.65
N GLY A 39 -14.09 15.37 2.66
CA GLY A 39 -14.25 14.92 4.05
C GLY A 39 -13.79 13.47 4.27
N VAL A 40 -12.90 12.94 3.44
CA VAL A 40 -12.29 11.63 3.64
C VAL A 40 -11.40 11.66 4.87
N GLN A 41 -11.45 10.59 5.67
CA GLN A 41 -10.72 10.46 6.93
C GLN A 41 -9.57 9.44 6.85
N ILE A 42 -9.67 8.49 5.91
CA ILE A 42 -8.61 7.53 5.57
C ILE A 42 -8.55 7.35 4.06
N ILE A 43 -7.33 7.41 3.50
CA ILE A 43 -7.08 7.14 2.10
C ILE A 43 -6.04 6.03 1.94
N VAL A 44 -6.30 5.10 1.02
CA VAL A 44 -5.41 3.98 0.68
C VAL A 44 -4.95 4.12 -0.76
N PHE A 45 -3.62 4.10 -0.97
CA PHE A 45 -2.99 4.10 -2.29
C PHE A 45 -2.62 2.68 -2.72
N PRO A 46 -2.40 2.42 -4.02
CA PRO A 46 -2.05 1.11 -4.53
C PRO A 46 -0.72 0.55 -3.99
N GLU A 47 -0.51 -0.74 -4.23
CA GLU A 47 0.75 -1.45 -3.95
C GLU A 47 1.92 -0.79 -4.68
N THR A 48 3.01 -0.50 -3.94
CA THR A 48 4.25 0.12 -4.43
C THR A 48 4.03 1.29 -5.39
N PHE A 49 3.04 2.12 -5.08
CA PHE A 49 2.62 3.21 -5.95
C PHE A 49 3.76 4.21 -6.22
N VAL A 50 4.65 4.45 -5.25
CA VAL A 50 5.81 5.35 -5.43
C VAL A 50 7.08 4.50 -5.56
N PRO A 51 7.85 4.65 -6.66
CA PRO A 51 7.56 5.48 -7.83
C PRO A 51 6.51 4.84 -8.74
N TYR A 52 6.44 3.51 -8.85
CA TYR A 52 5.48 2.73 -9.62
C TYR A 52 5.66 1.22 -9.34
N TYR A 53 4.63 0.41 -9.63
CA TYR A 53 4.77 -1.05 -9.56
C TYR A 53 5.63 -1.58 -10.73
N PRO A 54 6.61 -2.48 -10.49
CA PRO A 54 7.58 -2.92 -11.50
C PRO A 54 7.00 -3.93 -12.49
N TYR A 55 6.05 -3.50 -13.31
CA TYR A 55 5.40 -4.33 -14.33
C TYR A 55 6.38 -4.97 -15.32
N PHE A 56 7.53 -4.34 -15.54
CA PHE A 56 8.57 -4.86 -16.42
C PHE A 56 9.04 -6.26 -16.03
N SER A 57 8.98 -6.62 -14.74
CA SER A 57 9.38 -7.94 -14.24
C SER A 57 8.50 -9.07 -14.77
N PHE A 58 7.28 -8.77 -15.22
CA PHE A 58 6.34 -9.74 -15.77
C PHE A 58 6.38 -9.83 -17.30
N ILE A 59 6.82 -8.77 -17.96
CA ILE A 59 6.71 -8.64 -19.42
C ILE A 59 8.07 -8.68 -20.15
N ARG A 60 9.18 -8.53 -19.43
CA ARG A 60 10.53 -8.53 -20.02
C ARG A 60 11.35 -9.72 -19.52
N PRO A 61 12.22 -10.29 -20.38
CA PRO A 61 13.18 -11.27 -19.93
C PRO A 61 14.10 -10.67 -18.86
N PRO A 62 14.45 -11.41 -17.80
CA PRO A 62 15.27 -10.91 -16.69
C PRO A 62 16.58 -10.29 -17.14
N MET A 63 17.29 -10.94 -18.06
CA MET A 63 18.58 -10.46 -18.59
C MET A 63 18.49 -9.18 -19.43
N ALA A 64 17.28 -8.80 -19.86
CA ALA A 64 17.04 -7.60 -20.65
C ALA A 64 16.43 -6.43 -19.85
N SER A 65 16.23 -6.61 -18.55
CA SER A 65 15.55 -5.61 -17.69
C SER A 65 16.49 -4.85 -16.75
N GLY A 66 17.80 -4.87 -17.00
CA GLY A 66 18.80 -4.21 -16.14
C GLY A 66 18.61 -2.70 -16.02
N ALA A 67 18.26 -2.02 -17.12
CA ALA A 67 18.02 -0.57 -17.13
C ALA A 67 16.80 -0.19 -16.29
N GLU A 68 15.72 -0.97 -16.38
CA GLU A 68 14.50 -0.76 -15.58
C GLU A 68 14.73 -1.01 -14.09
N HIS A 69 15.53 -2.01 -13.74
CA HIS A 69 15.94 -2.24 -12.34
C HIS A 69 16.75 -1.06 -11.80
N MET A 70 17.70 -0.54 -12.57
CA MET A 70 18.48 0.64 -12.16
C MET A 70 17.61 1.86 -12.00
N ALA A 71 16.73 2.15 -12.96
CA ALA A 71 15.80 3.26 -12.87
C ALA A 71 14.88 3.15 -11.64
N LEU A 72 14.34 1.96 -11.38
CA LEU A 72 13.53 1.71 -10.17
C LEU A 72 14.34 1.96 -8.89
N TYR A 73 15.58 1.49 -8.84
CA TYR A 73 16.47 1.66 -7.68
C TYR A 73 16.78 3.15 -7.42
N GLU A 74 17.07 3.91 -8.47
CA GLU A 74 17.37 5.35 -8.38
C GLU A 74 16.18 6.14 -7.84
N HIS A 75 14.97 5.78 -8.27
CA HIS A 75 13.72 6.42 -7.86
C HIS A 75 13.05 5.79 -6.62
N ALA A 76 13.61 4.72 -6.05
CA ALA A 76 13.05 4.08 -4.87
C ALA A 76 13.17 4.96 -3.62
N VAL A 77 12.22 4.80 -2.72
CA VAL A 77 12.00 5.67 -1.55
C VAL A 77 12.87 5.25 -0.38
N VAL A 78 13.66 6.17 0.16
CA VAL A 78 14.32 5.98 1.46
C VAL A 78 13.32 6.30 2.57
N VAL A 79 13.19 5.42 3.56
CA VAL A 79 12.24 5.56 4.67
C VAL A 79 12.97 5.50 6.03
N PRO A 80 12.94 6.58 6.84
CA PRO A 80 12.35 7.90 6.58
C PRO A 80 13.15 8.71 5.56
N GLY A 81 12.50 9.70 4.93
CA GLY A 81 13.13 10.57 3.95
C GLY A 81 12.16 11.59 3.34
N PRO A 82 12.60 12.41 2.39
CA PRO A 82 11.83 13.55 1.90
C PRO A 82 10.41 13.20 1.41
N ILE A 83 10.26 12.08 0.71
CA ILE A 83 8.94 11.62 0.22
C ILE A 83 8.01 11.28 1.39
N THR A 84 8.51 10.54 2.39
CA THR A 84 7.72 10.19 3.57
C THR A 84 7.39 11.41 4.42
N ASP A 85 8.30 12.37 4.50
CA ASP A 85 8.10 13.62 5.26
C ASP A 85 7.01 14.48 4.61
N ALA A 86 7.00 14.57 3.28
CA ALA A 86 5.96 15.30 2.53
C ALA A 86 4.57 14.68 2.74
N VAL A 87 4.47 13.35 2.69
CA VAL A 87 3.21 12.64 2.96
C VAL A 87 2.77 12.80 4.42
N ALA A 88 3.69 12.68 5.38
CA ALA A 88 3.45 12.91 6.81
C ALA A 88 2.91 14.33 7.08
N GLN A 89 3.53 15.32 6.44
CA GLN A 89 3.07 16.71 6.54
C GLN A 89 1.65 16.88 6.00
N ARG A 90 1.35 16.26 4.83
CA ARG A 90 0.04 16.38 4.20
C ARG A 90 -1.04 15.63 5.01
N ALA A 91 -0.72 14.46 5.57
CA ALA A 91 -1.59 13.71 6.48
C ALA A 91 -1.96 14.58 7.70
N ARG A 92 -0.96 15.21 8.33
CA ARG A 92 -1.16 16.14 9.45
C ARG A 92 -2.00 17.35 9.07
N GLN A 93 -1.72 17.96 7.92
CA GLN A 93 -2.43 19.17 7.45
C GLN A 93 -3.93 18.94 7.36
N HIS A 94 -4.35 17.75 6.92
CA HIS A 94 -5.76 17.39 6.74
C HIS A 94 -6.33 16.54 7.87
N GLY A 95 -5.52 16.15 8.86
CA GLY A 95 -5.94 15.24 9.91
C GLY A 95 -6.42 13.89 9.34
N MET A 96 -5.74 13.38 8.32
CA MET A 96 -6.15 12.20 7.55
C MET A 96 -5.18 11.04 7.77
N VAL A 97 -5.70 9.83 7.97
CA VAL A 97 -4.90 8.60 7.93
C VAL A 97 -4.55 8.28 6.49
N VAL A 98 -3.26 8.05 6.21
CA VAL A 98 -2.78 7.76 4.84
C VAL A 98 -2.06 6.41 4.83
N VAL A 99 -2.49 5.51 3.93
CA VAL A 99 -1.84 4.22 3.70
C VAL A 99 -1.23 4.23 2.30
N LEU A 100 0.10 4.19 2.24
CA LEU A 100 0.88 4.35 1.01
C LEU A 100 1.75 3.13 0.73
N GLY A 101 1.70 2.60 -0.50
CA GLY A 101 2.64 1.59 -0.99
C GLY A 101 3.85 2.24 -1.64
N VAL A 102 5.05 1.81 -1.29
CA VAL A 102 6.29 2.33 -1.86
C VAL A 102 7.27 1.22 -2.22
N ASN A 103 8.10 1.46 -3.23
CA ASN A 103 9.35 0.72 -3.37
C ASN A 103 10.36 1.34 -2.40
N GLU A 104 10.56 0.71 -1.24
CA GLU A 104 11.53 1.16 -0.25
C GLU A 104 12.94 0.78 -0.69
N ARG A 105 13.87 1.73 -0.69
CA ARG A 105 15.29 1.46 -0.84
C ARG A 105 15.96 1.47 0.53
N ASP A 106 16.55 0.33 0.88
CA ASP A 106 17.36 0.18 2.08
C ASP A 106 18.72 -0.43 1.69
N HIS A 107 19.78 0.39 1.79
CA HIS A 107 21.10 0.02 1.26
C HIS A 107 21.04 -0.44 -0.21
N GLY A 108 21.50 -1.63 -0.51
CA GLY A 108 21.53 -2.21 -1.86
C GLY A 108 20.27 -2.98 -2.25
N THR A 109 19.20 -2.93 -1.46
CA THR A 109 17.99 -3.74 -1.68
C THR A 109 16.75 -2.84 -1.81
N ILE A 110 15.85 -3.24 -2.71
CA ILE A 110 14.51 -2.65 -2.82
C ILE A 110 13.51 -3.60 -2.15
N TYR A 111 12.54 -3.04 -1.43
CA TYR A 111 11.45 -3.78 -0.80
C TYR A 111 10.08 -3.24 -1.21
N ASN A 112 9.11 -4.12 -1.30
CA ASN A 112 7.70 -3.76 -1.38
C ASN A 112 7.23 -3.40 0.03
N THR A 113 6.99 -2.12 0.28
CA THR A 113 6.74 -1.61 1.62
C THR A 113 5.42 -0.85 1.70
N GLN A 114 4.66 -1.14 2.76
CA GLN A 114 3.45 -0.41 3.14
C GLN A 114 3.76 0.52 4.31
N LEU A 115 3.28 1.76 4.19
CA LEU A 115 3.43 2.81 5.18
C LEU A 115 2.05 3.25 5.67
N ILE A 116 1.86 3.35 6.99
CA ILE A 116 0.64 3.90 7.59
C ILE A 116 1.01 5.14 8.38
N PHE A 117 0.49 6.29 7.96
CA PHE A 117 0.61 7.56 8.66
C PHE A 117 -0.71 7.85 9.38
N ASP A 118 -0.62 8.30 10.63
CA ASP A 118 -1.79 8.75 11.37
C ASP A 118 -2.21 10.18 10.97
N GLU A 119 -3.29 10.64 11.56
CA GLU A 119 -3.82 11.99 11.36
C GLU A 119 -2.92 13.12 11.88
N ASN A 120 -1.89 12.81 12.66
CA ASN A 120 -0.88 13.75 13.14
C ASN A 120 0.38 13.72 12.26
N GLY A 121 0.40 12.85 11.24
CA GLY A 121 1.53 12.63 10.35
C GLY A 121 2.62 11.76 10.97
N ALA A 122 2.34 11.03 12.06
CA ALA A 122 3.28 10.04 12.58
C ALA A 122 3.27 8.79 11.70
N LEU A 123 4.45 8.28 11.34
CA LEU A 123 4.57 6.98 10.67
C LEU A 123 4.40 5.89 11.72
N LEU A 124 3.17 5.32 11.80
CA LEU A 124 2.83 4.29 12.78
C LEU A 124 3.32 2.90 12.39
N LEU A 125 3.32 2.61 11.09
CA LEU A 125 3.74 1.32 10.56
C LEU A 125 4.56 1.48 9.30
N LYS A 126 5.73 0.83 9.28
CA LYS A 126 6.50 0.50 8.10
C LYS A 126 6.62 -1.02 8.04
N ARG A 127 5.99 -1.64 7.07
CA ARG A 127 6.06 -3.09 6.89
C ARG A 127 6.49 -3.46 5.48
N ARG A 128 7.38 -4.41 5.36
CA ARG A 128 7.82 -5.00 4.10
C ARG A 128 6.99 -6.24 3.79
N LYS A 129 6.57 -6.40 2.54
CA LYS A 129 5.89 -7.61 2.06
C LYS A 129 6.73 -8.83 2.44
N ILE A 130 6.10 -9.80 3.10
CA ILE A 130 6.81 -10.96 3.66
C ILE A 130 7.49 -11.74 2.56
N THR A 131 6.73 -12.07 1.52
CA THR A 131 7.24 -12.83 0.37
C THR A 131 6.79 -12.18 -0.93
N PRO A 132 7.72 -11.58 -1.71
CA PRO A 132 7.41 -11.15 -3.06
C PRO A 132 6.90 -12.30 -3.90
N THR A 133 5.91 -12.02 -4.74
CA THR A 133 5.17 -13.04 -5.49
C THR A 133 5.83 -13.29 -6.83
N PHE A 134 6.17 -14.55 -7.12
CA PHE A 134 6.61 -15.01 -8.43
C PHE A 134 7.75 -14.14 -9.02
N HIS A 135 7.52 -13.39 -10.11
CA HIS A 135 8.53 -12.52 -10.73
C HIS A 135 8.95 -11.32 -9.87
N GLU A 136 8.14 -10.90 -8.93
CA GLU A 136 8.50 -9.86 -7.97
C GLU A 136 9.79 -10.17 -7.20
N ARG A 137 10.11 -11.47 -7.02
CA ARG A 137 11.35 -11.94 -6.36
C ARG A 137 12.63 -11.52 -7.06
N MET A 138 12.53 -11.10 -8.31
CA MET A 138 13.65 -10.55 -9.06
C MET A 138 13.90 -9.08 -8.78
N VAL A 139 12.93 -8.41 -8.15
CA VAL A 139 12.95 -6.97 -7.86
C VAL A 139 13.13 -6.72 -6.38
N TRP A 140 12.36 -7.44 -5.53
CA TRP A 140 12.26 -7.13 -4.10
C TRP A 140 12.89 -8.19 -3.22
N GLY A 141 13.54 -7.71 -2.16
CA GLY A 141 13.92 -8.51 -1.01
C GLY A 141 12.68 -8.96 -0.21
N GLN A 142 12.86 -10.02 0.57
CA GLN A 142 11.83 -10.53 1.47
C GLN A 142 11.74 -9.65 2.72
N GLY A 143 10.51 -9.41 3.17
CA GLY A 143 10.23 -8.89 4.49
C GLY A 143 10.21 -10.00 5.55
N ASP A 144 9.78 -9.62 6.75
CA ASP A 144 9.55 -10.54 7.86
C ASP A 144 8.17 -10.34 8.49
N GLY A 145 7.87 -11.11 9.53
CA GLY A 145 6.60 -11.03 10.24
C GLY A 145 6.47 -9.85 11.22
N SER A 146 7.51 -9.06 11.45
CA SER A 146 7.51 -7.98 12.46
C SER A 146 6.51 -6.88 12.16
N GLY A 147 6.18 -6.70 10.88
CA GLY A 147 5.21 -5.72 10.40
C GLY A 147 3.77 -6.25 10.30
N LEU A 148 3.49 -7.51 10.66
CA LEU A 148 2.12 -8.03 10.75
C LEU A 148 1.45 -7.51 12.02
N LYS A 149 1.07 -6.24 12.00
CA LYS A 149 0.51 -5.50 13.14
C LYS A 149 -0.66 -4.64 12.70
N VAL A 150 -1.56 -4.44 13.64
CA VAL A 150 -2.64 -3.47 13.55
C VAL A 150 -2.27 -2.24 14.36
N VAL A 151 -2.51 -1.05 13.82
CA VAL A 151 -2.18 0.22 14.48
C VAL A 151 -3.44 0.97 14.86
N ASP A 152 -3.40 1.62 16.03
CA ASP A 152 -4.50 2.47 16.50
C ASP A 152 -4.44 3.83 15.82
N THR A 153 -5.55 4.26 15.22
CA THR A 153 -5.71 5.55 14.57
C THR A 153 -7.03 6.21 15.01
N ARG A 154 -7.21 7.50 14.66
CA ARG A 154 -8.51 8.17 14.93
C ARG A 154 -9.70 7.51 14.23
N VAL A 155 -9.48 6.80 13.14
CA VAL A 155 -10.55 6.12 12.38
C VAL A 155 -10.83 4.71 12.88
N GLY A 156 -9.98 4.16 13.75
CA GLY A 156 -10.06 2.81 14.30
C GLY A 156 -8.75 2.07 14.15
N ARG A 157 -8.80 0.77 14.36
CA ARG A 157 -7.67 -0.15 14.27
C ARG A 157 -7.43 -0.53 12.82
N VAL A 158 -6.29 -0.11 12.26
CA VAL A 158 -5.97 -0.26 10.85
C VAL A 158 -4.86 -1.29 10.64
N GLY A 159 -5.11 -2.27 9.78
CA GLY A 159 -4.12 -3.22 9.28
C GLY A 159 -3.96 -3.11 7.76
N ALA A 160 -2.91 -3.71 7.22
CA ALA A 160 -2.66 -3.70 5.79
C ALA A 160 -1.92 -4.95 5.31
N LEU A 161 -2.29 -5.44 4.12
CA LEU A 161 -1.57 -6.47 3.38
C LEU A 161 -1.42 -6.06 1.91
N ALA A 162 -0.36 -6.58 1.27
CA ALA A 162 -0.07 -6.32 -0.13
C ALA A 162 -0.39 -7.54 -1.00
N CYS A 163 -1.31 -7.37 -1.95
CA CYS A 163 -1.60 -8.29 -3.05
C CYS A 163 -1.81 -9.75 -2.58
N TRP A 164 -0.99 -10.67 -3.06
CA TRP A 164 -1.10 -12.09 -2.77
C TRP A 164 -0.75 -12.49 -1.33
N GLU A 165 -0.34 -11.58 -0.48
CA GLU A 165 -0.31 -11.85 0.96
C GLU A 165 -1.70 -12.19 1.50
N HIS A 166 -2.76 -11.70 0.84
CA HIS A 166 -4.14 -12.06 1.17
C HIS A 166 -4.46 -13.55 0.94
N TYR A 167 -3.63 -14.27 0.16
CA TYR A 167 -3.76 -15.73 0.00
C TYR A 167 -3.01 -16.51 1.08
N ASN A 168 -2.25 -15.83 1.94
CA ASN A 168 -1.61 -16.44 3.10
C ASN A 168 -2.56 -16.37 4.31
N PRO A 169 -3.20 -17.49 4.72
CA PRO A 169 -4.15 -17.47 5.81
C PRO A 169 -3.52 -17.06 7.14
N LEU A 170 -2.23 -17.39 7.37
CA LEU A 170 -1.54 -17.02 8.61
C LEU A 170 -1.27 -15.51 8.69
N ALA A 171 -0.94 -14.86 7.57
CA ALA A 171 -0.75 -13.41 7.54
C ALA A 171 -2.07 -12.67 7.84
N ARG A 172 -3.19 -13.12 7.24
CA ARG A 172 -4.51 -12.58 7.54
C ARG A 172 -4.91 -12.82 9.00
N TYR A 173 -4.72 -14.04 9.47
CA TYR A 173 -5.07 -14.40 10.85
C TYR A 173 -4.27 -13.61 11.89
N ALA A 174 -2.99 -13.32 11.63
CA ALA A 174 -2.18 -12.47 12.51
C ALA A 174 -2.84 -11.10 12.75
N LEU A 175 -3.35 -10.45 11.69
CA LEU A 175 -4.06 -9.18 11.82
C LEU A 175 -5.42 -9.33 12.51
N MET A 176 -6.16 -10.41 12.23
CA MET A 176 -7.44 -10.70 12.89
C MET A 176 -7.27 -10.85 14.40
N THR A 177 -6.19 -11.49 14.87
CA THR A 177 -5.93 -11.65 16.32
C THR A 177 -5.64 -10.34 17.02
N GLU A 178 -5.26 -9.31 16.29
CA GLU A 178 -5.10 -7.95 16.79
C GLU A 178 -6.35 -7.08 16.64
N HIS A 179 -7.51 -7.70 16.36
CA HIS A 179 -8.81 -7.01 16.26
C HIS A 179 -8.83 -5.84 15.27
N GLU A 180 -8.41 -6.11 14.06
CA GLU A 180 -8.46 -5.18 12.94
C GLU A 180 -9.90 -4.73 12.66
N GLU A 181 -10.14 -3.42 12.57
CA GLU A 181 -11.45 -2.84 12.22
C GLU A 181 -11.50 -2.42 10.74
N ILE A 182 -10.38 -1.92 10.21
CA ILE A 182 -10.25 -1.48 8.81
C ILE A 182 -9.01 -2.14 8.22
N HIS A 183 -9.23 -2.97 7.21
CA HIS A 183 -8.18 -3.62 6.43
C HIS A 183 -7.89 -2.84 5.15
N CYS A 184 -6.63 -2.43 4.97
CA CYS A 184 -6.17 -1.74 3.76
C CYS A 184 -5.51 -2.75 2.81
N ALA A 185 -6.25 -3.15 1.78
CA ALA A 185 -5.77 -4.05 0.75
C ALA A 185 -5.15 -3.25 -0.40
N GLN A 186 -3.88 -3.50 -0.69
CA GLN A 186 -3.15 -2.83 -1.77
C GLN A 186 -2.79 -3.82 -2.86
N PHE A 187 -3.20 -3.52 -4.11
CA PHE A 187 -2.92 -4.35 -5.28
C PHE A 187 -2.33 -3.52 -6.42
N PRO A 188 -1.57 -4.15 -7.35
CA PRO A 188 -0.93 -3.42 -8.44
C PRO A 188 -1.87 -3.12 -9.62
N GLY A 189 -3.10 -3.62 -9.59
CA GLY A 189 -4.02 -3.63 -10.72
C GLY A 189 -4.12 -5.01 -11.37
N SER A 190 -4.78 -5.10 -12.50
CA SER A 190 -5.01 -6.37 -13.21
C SER A 190 -3.87 -6.68 -14.18
N LEU A 191 -2.89 -7.48 -13.73
CA LEU A 191 -1.73 -7.90 -14.54
C LEU A 191 -2.00 -9.09 -15.45
N VAL A 192 -2.91 -9.97 -15.05
CA VAL A 192 -3.13 -11.28 -15.69
C VAL A 192 -4.59 -11.46 -16.16
N GLY A 193 -5.23 -10.34 -16.44
CA GLY A 193 -6.60 -10.35 -16.99
C GLY A 193 -7.69 -10.63 -15.93
N PRO A 194 -8.87 -11.08 -16.39
CA PRO A 194 -10.06 -11.22 -15.55
C PRO A 194 -9.88 -12.13 -14.33
N ILE A 195 -9.12 -13.20 -14.47
CA ILE A 195 -8.89 -14.17 -13.38
C ILE A 195 -8.26 -13.50 -12.14
N PHE A 196 -7.38 -12.52 -12.35
CA PHE A 196 -6.76 -11.80 -11.25
C PHE A 196 -7.79 -10.94 -10.47
N ALA A 197 -8.70 -10.30 -11.21
CA ALA A 197 -9.76 -9.50 -10.61
C ALA A 197 -10.73 -10.38 -9.80
N GLU A 198 -11.11 -11.54 -10.32
CA GLU A 198 -11.96 -12.51 -9.61
C GLU A 198 -11.29 -13.04 -8.34
N GLN A 199 -10.02 -13.42 -8.42
CA GLN A 199 -9.27 -13.90 -7.26
C GLN A 199 -9.13 -12.82 -6.19
N MET A 200 -8.84 -11.58 -6.59
CA MET A 200 -8.76 -10.43 -5.68
C MET A 200 -10.10 -10.21 -4.98
N GLU A 201 -11.20 -10.17 -5.75
CA GLU A 201 -12.55 -9.96 -5.21
C GLU A 201 -12.91 -11.03 -4.16
N VAL A 202 -12.75 -12.30 -4.50
CA VAL A 202 -13.02 -13.42 -3.57
C VAL A 202 -12.22 -13.27 -2.29
N THR A 203 -10.94 -12.94 -2.40
CA THR A 203 -10.03 -12.89 -1.26
C THR A 203 -10.35 -11.74 -0.31
N ILE A 204 -10.60 -10.54 -0.83
CA ILE A 204 -10.91 -9.36 0.01
C ILE A 204 -12.30 -9.47 0.65
N ARG A 205 -13.29 -10.02 -0.06
CA ARG A 205 -14.62 -10.29 0.48
C ARG A 205 -14.57 -11.37 1.57
N HIS A 206 -13.78 -12.43 1.36
CA HIS A 206 -13.56 -13.46 2.35
C HIS A 206 -12.88 -12.90 3.60
N HIS A 207 -11.84 -12.05 3.43
CA HIS A 207 -11.19 -11.39 4.56
C HIS A 207 -12.18 -10.55 5.38
N ALA A 208 -13.00 -9.72 4.72
CA ALA A 208 -14.01 -8.92 5.40
C ALA A 208 -15.03 -9.78 6.16
N LEU A 209 -15.48 -10.89 5.58
CA LEU A 209 -16.43 -11.81 6.20
C LEU A 209 -15.82 -12.54 7.40
N GLU A 210 -14.61 -13.08 7.24
CA GLU A 210 -13.94 -13.90 8.24
C GLU A 210 -13.50 -13.09 9.47
N SER A 211 -12.96 -11.88 9.24
CA SER A 211 -12.47 -10.99 10.29
C SER A 211 -13.55 -10.09 10.89
N GLY A 212 -14.68 -9.90 10.22
CA GLY A 212 -15.71 -8.94 10.61
C GLY A 212 -15.26 -7.47 10.46
N CYS A 213 -14.25 -7.18 9.64
CA CYS A 213 -13.73 -5.84 9.41
C CYS A 213 -14.24 -5.22 8.10
N PHE A 214 -14.03 -3.91 7.95
CA PHE A 214 -14.21 -3.21 6.67
C PHE A 214 -12.95 -3.32 5.83
N VAL A 215 -13.07 -3.57 4.53
CA VAL A 215 -11.93 -3.62 3.61
C VAL A 215 -11.95 -2.42 2.67
N VAL A 216 -10.84 -1.67 2.62
CA VAL A 216 -10.60 -0.61 1.64
C VAL A 216 -9.55 -1.14 0.66
N ASN A 217 -9.99 -1.45 -0.57
CA ASN A 217 -9.13 -2.04 -1.59
C ASN A 217 -8.70 -0.99 -2.61
N ALA A 218 -7.41 -0.69 -2.67
CA ALA A 218 -6.81 0.19 -3.65
C ALA A 218 -6.03 -0.60 -4.70
N THR A 219 -6.31 -0.35 -5.97
CA THR A 219 -5.65 -0.99 -7.11
C THR A 219 -4.95 0.03 -7.97
N GLY A 220 -3.78 -0.33 -8.50
CA GLY A 220 -3.09 0.48 -9.49
C GLY A 220 -3.86 0.59 -10.81
N TRP A 221 -3.55 1.63 -11.57
CA TRP A 221 -4.01 1.84 -12.94
C TRP A 221 -2.86 2.35 -13.80
N LEU A 222 -2.66 1.79 -15.00
CA LEU A 222 -1.68 2.23 -16.00
C LEU A 222 -2.37 2.63 -17.30
#